data_0f0e6d1ae9b409d36cd4c90994327529
#
_entry.id   0f0e6d1ae9b409d36cd4c90994327529
#
_cell.length_a   1.000
_cell.length_b   1.000
_cell.length_c   1.000
_cell.angle_alpha   90.00
_cell.angle_beta   90.00
_cell.angle_gamma   90.00
#
_symmetry.space_group_name_H-M   'P 1'
#
loop_
_entity.id
_entity.type
_entity.pdbx_description
1 polymer ?
#
loop_
_entity_poly.entity_id
_entity_poly.type
_entity_poly.pdbx_seq_one_letter_code
_entity_poly.pdbx_strand_id
1 'polypeptide(L)'
;MDYKELIKIALDYRSRAYIPYSNFNVGAAVLCESGKIYGGCNIENASFGATNCAERTAIFKAVSEGESKIKAIAIVGSLSEITYPCGICRQVISEFGDEDVKVILAKSEEDYIVKDMSEILPGAFKREALGK
;
A
#
# COMPACT_ATOMS: atom_id res chain seq x y z
N MET A 1 17.90 -2.41 3.56
CA MET A 1 16.99 -3.42 3.01
C MET A 1 16.83 -3.23 1.51
N ASP A 2 16.81 -4.32 0.78
CA ASP A 2 16.56 -4.27 -0.66
C ASP A 2 15.06 -4.38 -0.92
N TYR A 3 14.48 -3.36 -1.54
CA TYR A 3 13.05 -3.32 -1.80
C TYR A 3 12.67 -3.88 -3.18
N LYS A 4 13.62 -4.36 -3.93
CA LYS A 4 13.36 -4.83 -5.30
C LYS A 4 12.31 -5.95 -5.36
N GLU A 5 12.41 -6.93 -4.47
CA GLU A 5 11.43 -8.02 -4.43
C GLU A 5 10.03 -7.50 -4.12
N LEU A 6 9.94 -6.58 -3.17
CA LEU A 6 8.65 -6.00 -2.79
C LEU A 6 8.03 -5.23 -3.96
N ILE A 7 8.84 -4.44 -4.66
CA ILE A 7 8.40 -3.69 -5.83
C ILE A 7 7.98 -4.64 -6.96
N LYS A 8 8.73 -5.72 -7.15
CA LYS A 8 8.44 -6.71 -8.17
C LYS A 8 7.06 -7.35 -7.96
N ILE A 9 6.72 -7.66 -6.71
CA ILE A 9 5.41 -8.21 -6.37
C ILE A 9 4.32 -7.17 -6.61
N ALA A 10 4.57 -5.92 -6.25
CA ALA A 10 3.62 -4.84 -6.52
C ALA A 10 3.37 -4.68 -8.03
N LEU A 11 4.42 -4.77 -8.85
CA LEU A 11 4.30 -4.71 -10.31
C LEU A 11 3.48 -5.87 -10.85
N ASP A 12 3.67 -7.08 -10.32
CA ASP A 12 2.90 -8.24 -10.72
C ASP A 12 1.42 -8.05 -10.41
N TYR A 13 1.10 -7.59 -9.21
CA TYR A 13 -0.30 -7.36 -8.83
C TYR A 13 -0.93 -6.20 -9.60
N ARG A 14 -0.14 -5.22 -9.99
CA ARG A 14 -0.62 -4.12 -10.82
C ARG A 14 -1.30 -4.64 -12.10
N SER A 15 -0.75 -5.68 -12.70
CA SER A 15 -1.31 -6.26 -13.93
C SER A 15 -2.63 -7.00 -13.70
N ARG A 16 -3.02 -7.23 -12.45
CA ARG A 16 -4.26 -7.94 -12.09
C ARG A 16 -5.40 -7.00 -11.73
N ALA A 17 -5.19 -5.69 -11.79
CA ALA A 17 -6.18 -4.70 -11.37
C ALA A 17 -7.48 -4.82 -12.18
N TYR A 18 -8.61 -4.64 -11.48
CA TYR A 18 -9.92 -4.58 -12.11
C TYR A 18 -10.33 -3.13 -12.19
N ILE A 19 -10.21 -2.52 -13.36
CA ILE A 19 -10.27 -1.06 -13.52
C ILE A 19 -11.13 -0.61 -14.70
N PRO A 20 -12.38 -1.11 -14.85
CA PRO A 20 -13.20 -0.78 -16.01
C PRO A 20 -13.60 0.69 -16.10
N TYR A 21 -13.47 1.45 -15.01
CA TYR A 21 -13.90 2.83 -14.96
C TYR A 21 -12.75 3.82 -15.15
N SER A 22 -11.62 3.62 -14.46
CA SER A 22 -10.51 4.57 -14.49
C SER A 22 -9.42 4.23 -15.51
N ASN A 23 -9.27 2.96 -15.84
CA ASN A 23 -8.16 2.44 -16.64
C ASN A 23 -6.79 2.72 -16.00
N PHE A 24 -6.75 2.98 -14.68
CA PHE A 24 -5.53 3.27 -13.96
C PHE A 24 -5.15 2.11 -13.04
N ASN A 25 -4.16 1.31 -13.48
CA ASN A 25 -3.67 0.15 -12.74
C ASN A 25 -2.81 0.56 -11.57
N VAL A 26 -3.08 0.01 -10.39
CA VAL A 26 -2.21 0.17 -9.22
C VAL A 26 -1.96 -1.21 -8.62
N GLY A 27 -0.71 -1.45 -8.24
CA GLY A 27 -0.33 -2.64 -7.50
C GLY A 27 0.36 -2.23 -6.21
N ALA A 28 0.22 -3.05 -5.19
CA ALA A 28 0.86 -2.83 -3.90
C ALA A 28 1.34 -4.15 -3.33
N ALA A 29 2.36 -4.08 -2.50
CA ALA A 29 2.86 -5.25 -1.78
C ALA A 29 3.26 -4.79 -0.38
N VAL A 30 2.80 -5.53 0.65
CA VAL A 30 3.14 -5.23 2.04
C VAL A 30 4.08 -6.29 2.57
N LEU A 31 5.12 -5.84 3.25
CA LEU A 31 6.02 -6.70 4.00
C LEU A 31 5.60 -6.64 5.46
N CYS A 32 5.23 -7.78 6.02
CA CYS A 32 4.77 -7.87 7.40
C CYS A 32 5.93 -8.16 8.35
N GLU A 33 5.72 -7.91 9.64
CA GLU A 33 6.74 -8.18 10.66
C GLU A 33 7.14 -9.65 10.68
N SER A 34 6.23 -10.55 10.30
CA SER A 34 6.52 -11.99 10.17
C SER A 34 7.51 -12.32 9.06
N GLY A 35 7.77 -11.38 8.16
CA GLY A 35 8.60 -11.61 6.98
C GLY A 35 7.81 -11.99 5.74
N LYS A 36 6.50 -12.25 5.87
CA LYS A 36 5.65 -12.59 4.73
C LYS A 36 5.29 -11.34 3.94
N ILE A 37 5.07 -11.52 2.65
CA ILE A 37 4.68 -10.46 1.73
C ILE A 37 3.31 -10.79 1.15
N TYR A 38 2.43 -9.78 1.10
CA TYR A 38 1.10 -9.91 0.52
C TYR A 38 0.93 -8.85 -0.55
N GLY A 39 0.45 -9.28 -1.72
CA GLY A 39 0.21 -8.35 -2.82
C GLY A 39 -1.26 -8.00 -2.96
N GLY A 40 -1.53 -6.87 -3.58
CA GLY A 40 -2.89 -6.43 -3.88
C GLY A 40 -2.92 -5.51 -5.08
N CYS A 41 -4.12 -5.35 -5.63
CA CYS A 41 -4.35 -4.46 -6.76
C CYS A 41 -5.64 -3.68 -6.50
N ASN A 42 -5.85 -2.59 -7.25
CA ASN A 42 -7.10 -1.85 -7.12
C ASN A 42 -8.23 -2.60 -7.81
N ILE A 43 -9.38 -2.59 -7.17
CA ILE A 43 -10.58 -3.31 -7.62
C ILE A 43 -11.73 -2.32 -7.57
N GLU A 44 -12.20 -1.93 -8.76
CA GLU A 44 -13.23 -0.91 -8.90
C GLU A 44 -14.63 -1.51 -8.89
N ASN A 45 -15.61 -0.66 -8.68
CA ASN A 45 -17.00 -1.07 -8.58
C ASN A 45 -17.88 0.04 -9.15
N ALA A 46 -19.01 -0.34 -9.77
CA ALA A 46 -20.00 0.63 -10.25
C ALA A 46 -20.49 1.50 -9.09
N SER A 47 -20.56 0.95 -7.89
CA SER A 47 -20.73 1.72 -6.67
C SER A 47 -19.37 2.24 -6.26
N PHE A 48 -19.03 3.46 -6.58
CA PHE A 48 -17.70 4.01 -6.39
C PHE A 48 -17.22 3.90 -4.95
N GLY A 49 -18.12 4.01 -3.98
CA GLY A 49 -17.75 3.85 -2.57
C GLY A 49 -17.25 2.46 -2.19
N ALA A 50 -17.57 1.44 -3.01
CA ALA A 50 -17.11 0.07 -2.79
C ALA A 50 -15.75 -0.20 -3.45
N THR A 51 -15.24 0.72 -4.27
CA THR A 51 -13.94 0.59 -4.90
C THR A 51 -12.85 0.50 -3.82
N ASN A 52 -11.92 -0.45 -4.00
CA ASN A 52 -10.85 -0.64 -3.03
C ASN A 52 -9.49 -0.40 -3.69
N CYS A 53 -8.66 0.39 -3.03
CA CYS A 53 -7.31 0.69 -3.53
C CYS A 53 -6.39 -0.52 -3.36
N ALA A 54 -5.34 -0.57 -4.16
CA ALA A 54 -4.36 -1.66 -4.11
C ALA A 54 -3.76 -1.83 -2.71
N GLU A 55 -3.44 -0.73 -2.05
CA GLU A 55 -2.83 -0.74 -0.73
C GLU A 55 -3.75 -1.42 0.29
N ARG A 56 -5.04 -1.09 0.26
CA ARG A 56 -6.00 -1.70 1.19
C ARG A 56 -6.25 -3.17 0.86
N THR A 57 -6.25 -3.52 -0.43
CA THR A 57 -6.38 -4.94 -0.82
C THR A 57 -5.23 -5.76 -0.22
N ALA A 58 -4.00 -5.27 -0.34
CA ALA A 58 -2.83 -5.95 0.20
C ALA A 58 -2.87 -6.02 1.74
N ILE A 59 -3.15 -4.90 2.39
CA ILE A 59 -3.17 -4.83 3.86
C ILE A 59 -4.29 -5.68 4.43
N PHE A 60 -5.50 -5.60 3.87
CA PHE A 60 -6.65 -6.36 4.37
C PHE A 60 -6.44 -7.86 4.18
N LYS A 61 -5.80 -8.25 3.07
CA LYS A 61 -5.42 -9.65 2.87
C LYS A 61 -4.47 -10.11 3.98
N ALA A 62 -3.44 -9.33 4.26
CA ALA A 62 -2.46 -9.65 5.30
C ALA A 62 -3.13 -9.77 6.67
N VAL A 63 -3.96 -8.79 7.03
CA VAL A 63 -4.66 -8.79 8.32
C VAL A 63 -5.59 -9.99 8.43
N SER A 64 -6.31 -10.32 7.36
CA SER A 64 -7.21 -11.47 7.34
C SER A 64 -6.48 -12.80 7.49
N GLU A 65 -5.19 -12.83 7.15
CA GLU A 65 -4.35 -14.02 7.31
C GLU A 65 -3.61 -14.04 8.65
N GLY A 66 -3.94 -13.14 9.54
CA GLY A 66 -3.40 -13.13 10.90
C GLY A 66 -2.26 -12.16 11.16
N GLU A 67 -1.86 -11.39 10.16
CA GLU A 67 -0.83 -10.38 10.36
C GLU A 67 -1.42 -9.17 11.10
N SER A 68 -0.65 -8.58 12.00
CA SER A 68 -1.12 -7.43 12.77
C SER A 68 -0.25 -6.20 12.58
N LYS A 69 0.92 -6.34 11.94
CA LYS A 69 1.87 -5.26 11.83
C LYS A 69 2.65 -5.34 10.54
N ILE A 70 2.70 -4.22 9.83
CA ILE A 70 3.45 -4.11 8.58
C ILE A 70 4.72 -3.29 8.79
N LYS A 71 5.78 -3.66 8.07
CA LYS A 71 7.08 -2.99 8.14
C LYS A 71 7.31 -2.09 6.95
N ALA A 72 6.77 -2.46 5.79
CA ALA A 72 6.96 -1.69 4.56
C ALA A 72 5.82 -1.97 3.59
N ILE A 73 5.56 -1.02 2.73
CA ILE A 73 4.60 -1.19 1.64
C ILE A 73 5.18 -0.55 0.38
N ALA A 74 5.14 -1.27 -0.73
CA ALA A 74 5.50 -0.75 -2.03
C ALA A 74 4.24 -0.49 -2.86
N ILE A 75 4.22 0.62 -3.56
CA ILE A 75 3.07 1.06 -4.37
C ILE A 75 3.58 1.43 -5.75
N VAL A 76 2.94 0.88 -6.78
CA VAL A 76 3.25 1.19 -8.18
C VAL A 76 1.96 1.48 -8.92
N GLY A 77 1.79 2.71 -9.36
CA GLY A 77 0.66 3.10 -10.20
C GLY A 77 1.14 3.41 -11.61
N SER A 78 1.39 4.68 -11.89
CA SER A 78 2.01 5.07 -13.16
C SER A 78 3.43 4.50 -13.25
N LEU A 79 3.85 4.14 -14.46
CA LEU A 79 5.23 3.71 -14.69
C LEU A 79 6.13 4.89 -15.05
N SER A 80 5.56 6.08 -15.23
CA SER A 80 6.30 7.30 -15.58
C SER A 80 6.34 8.32 -14.44
N GLU A 81 5.45 8.20 -13.46
CA GLU A 81 5.37 9.13 -12.34
C GLU A 81 5.15 8.38 -11.04
N ILE A 82 5.64 8.94 -9.95
CA ILE A 82 5.40 8.40 -8.62
C ILE A 82 3.91 8.54 -8.29
N THR A 83 3.30 7.46 -7.81
CA THR A 83 1.90 7.44 -7.39
C THR A 83 1.85 7.38 -5.87
N TYR A 84 1.28 8.40 -5.25
CA TYR A 84 1.12 8.45 -3.80
C TYR A 84 -0.16 7.73 -3.38
N PRO A 85 -0.20 7.14 -2.19
CA PRO A 85 -1.44 6.54 -1.68
C PRO A 85 -2.48 7.62 -1.40
N CYS A 86 -3.76 7.29 -1.59
CA CYS A 86 -4.85 8.22 -1.26
C CYS A 86 -4.93 8.41 0.26
N GLY A 87 -5.73 9.40 0.70
CA GLY A 87 -5.85 9.71 2.13
C GLY A 87 -6.34 8.54 2.97
N ILE A 88 -7.34 7.81 2.47
CA ILE A 88 -7.88 6.64 3.18
C ILE A 88 -6.79 5.58 3.36
N CYS A 89 -6.01 5.32 2.31
CA CYS A 89 -4.93 4.34 2.37
C CYS A 89 -3.83 4.77 3.33
N ARG A 90 -3.52 6.06 3.39
CA ARG A 90 -2.54 6.57 4.35
C ARG A 90 -2.99 6.28 5.78
N GLN A 91 -4.27 6.49 6.07
CA GLN A 91 -4.84 6.20 7.39
C GLN A 91 -4.75 4.70 7.70
N VAL A 92 -5.07 3.85 6.72
CA VAL A 92 -5.01 2.39 6.90
C VAL A 92 -3.57 1.93 7.15
N ILE A 93 -2.60 2.47 6.40
CA ILE A 93 -1.18 2.16 6.61
C ILE A 93 -0.78 2.57 8.04
N SER A 94 -1.23 3.74 8.49
CA SER A 94 -0.93 4.24 9.83
C SER A 94 -1.49 3.32 10.93
N GLU A 95 -2.64 2.70 10.71
CA GLU A 95 -3.23 1.79 11.69
C GLU A 95 -2.37 0.55 11.93
N PHE A 96 -1.85 -0.03 10.86
CA PHE A 96 -1.13 -1.31 10.93
C PHE A 96 0.38 -1.18 10.86
N GLY A 97 0.92 0.02 10.61
CA GLY A 97 2.34 0.30 10.62
C GLY A 97 2.72 1.15 11.82
N ASP A 98 3.96 0.99 12.28
CA ASP A 98 4.50 1.87 13.31
C ASP A 98 5.04 3.14 12.65
N GLU A 99 5.61 4.04 13.46
CA GLU A 99 6.22 5.27 12.95
C GLU A 99 7.35 5.00 11.97
N ASP A 100 7.98 3.84 12.07
CA ASP A 100 9.10 3.45 11.23
C ASP A 100 8.70 2.66 9.99
N VAL A 101 7.40 2.50 9.71
CA VAL A 101 6.96 1.84 8.48
C VAL A 101 7.47 2.61 7.26
N LYS A 102 8.01 1.88 6.29
CA LYS A 102 8.56 2.47 5.07
C LYS A 102 7.55 2.39 3.94
N VAL A 103 7.32 3.51 3.29
CA VAL A 103 6.42 3.59 2.14
C VAL A 103 7.27 3.79 0.90
N ILE A 104 7.32 2.78 0.05
CA ILE A 104 8.13 2.76 -1.15
C ILE A 104 7.24 3.11 -2.33
N LEU A 105 7.51 4.25 -2.95
CA LEU A 105 6.76 4.74 -4.09
C LEU A 105 7.61 4.52 -5.33
N ALA A 106 7.21 3.58 -6.16
CA ALA A 106 8.05 3.08 -7.23
C ALA A 106 7.43 3.28 -8.62
N LYS A 107 8.29 3.44 -9.60
CA LYS A 107 7.94 3.37 -11.03
C LYS A 107 8.50 2.08 -11.62
N SER A 108 9.58 1.58 -11.07
CA SER A 108 10.24 0.34 -11.48
C SER A 108 11.06 -0.18 -10.30
N GLU A 109 11.69 -1.34 -10.48
CA GLU A 109 12.54 -1.93 -9.44
C GLU A 109 13.74 -1.05 -9.10
N GLU A 110 14.22 -0.24 -10.04
CA GLU A 110 15.38 0.63 -9.87
C GLU A 110 15.04 2.09 -9.62
N ASP A 111 13.81 2.51 -9.90
CA ASP A 111 13.41 3.92 -9.82
C ASP A 111 12.29 4.08 -8.80
N TYR A 112 12.67 4.38 -7.56
CA TYR A 112 11.72 4.52 -6.46
C TYR A 112 12.23 5.51 -5.42
N ILE A 113 11.33 6.00 -4.58
CA ILE A 113 11.67 6.80 -3.41
C ILE A 113 11.07 6.12 -2.18
N VAL A 114 11.67 6.40 -1.01
CA VAL A 114 11.20 5.86 0.26
C VAL A 114 10.78 7.00 1.14
N LYS A 115 9.57 6.91 1.69
CA LYS A 115 9.00 7.92 2.58
C LYS A 115 8.65 7.31 3.92
N ASP A 116 8.73 8.11 4.97
CA ASP A 116 8.23 7.73 6.30
C ASP A 116 6.78 8.18 6.43
N MET A 117 6.05 7.57 7.38
CA MET A 117 4.65 7.94 7.62
C MET A 117 4.49 9.41 8.01
N SER A 118 5.45 9.97 8.77
CA SER A 118 5.40 11.37 9.16
C SER A 118 5.44 12.33 7.96
N GLU A 119 5.99 11.87 6.84
CA GLU A 119 6.06 12.67 5.61
C GLU A 119 4.76 12.62 4.81
N ILE A 120 4.05 11.49 4.84
CA ILE A 120 2.85 11.30 4.02
C ILE A 120 1.55 11.46 4.80
N LEU A 121 1.60 11.39 6.13
CA LEU A 121 0.43 11.61 7.00
C LEU A 121 0.86 12.27 8.31
N PRO A 122 1.30 13.54 8.25
CA PRO A 122 1.68 14.25 9.46
C PRO A 122 0.48 14.45 10.37
N GLY A 123 0.68 14.30 11.68
CA GLY A 123 -0.40 14.46 12.64
C GLY A 123 -1.50 13.41 12.52
N ALA A 124 -1.14 12.18 12.18
CA ALA A 124 -2.10 11.11 11.94
C ALA A 124 -2.99 10.86 13.16
N PHE A 125 -4.28 10.62 12.92
CA PHE A 125 -5.21 10.17 13.94
C PHE A 125 -4.94 8.70 14.23
N LYS A 126 -4.55 8.39 15.47
CA LYS A 126 -4.18 7.03 15.88
C LYS A 126 -5.08 6.53 16.99
N ARG A 127 -5.09 5.22 17.17
CA ARG A 127 -5.93 4.59 18.19
C ARG A 127 -5.60 5.06 19.61
N GLU A 128 -4.37 5.55 19.84
CA GLU A 128 -3.98 6.12 21.14
C GLU A 128 -4.86 7.32 21.50
N ALA A 129 -5.33 8.07 20.52
CA ALA A 129 -6.26 9.19 20.74
C ALA A 129 -7.61 8.71 21.26
N LEU A 130 -7.94 7.43 21.08
CA LEU A 130 -9.16 6.82 21.57
C LEU A 130 -8.91 6.02 22.86
N GLY A 131 -7.74 6.12 23.45
CA GLY A 131 -7.38 5.42 24.66
C GLY A 131 -7.11 3.93 24.45
N LYS A 132 -6.78 3.56 23.26
CA LYS A 132 -6.49 2.16 22.88
C LYS A 132 -5.01 2.01 22.59
#